data_e08961c57b2a5989745d64ffe69d4af0
#
_entry.id   e08961c57b2a5989745d64ffe69d4af0
#
_cell.length_a   1.000
_cell.length_b   1.000
_cell.length_c   1.000
_cell.angle_alpha   90.00
_cell.angle_beta   90.00
_cell.angle_gamma   90.00
#
_symmetry.space_group_name_H-M   'P 1'
#
loop_
_entity.id
_entity.type
_entity.pdbx_description
1 polymer ?
#
loop_
_entity_poly.entity_id
_entity_poly.type
_entity_poly.pdbx_seq_one_letter_code
_entity_poly.pdbx_strand_id
1 'polypeptide(L)' 'MYEELNSFEEALKHFGTRVEFIIAMEMSRRITPEESYQMIKDELKDVKKVRKQYKED' A
#
# COMPACT_ATOMS: atom_id res chain seq x y z
N MET A 1 6.32 -1.88 -8.79
CA MET A 1 7.14 -1.36 -7.68
C MET A 1 7.31 -2.36 -6.55
N TYR A 2 6.21 -2.95 -6.09
CA TYR A 2 6.31 -3.93 -5.00
C TYR A 2 7.16 -5.13 -5.39
N GLU A 3 7.19 -5.44 -6.67
CA GLU A 3 7.93 -6.60 -7.15
C GLU A 3 9.44 -6.45 -6.98
N GLU A 4 9.90 -5.21 -6.80
CA GLU A 4 11.32 -4.93 -6.65
C GLU A 4 11.78 -4.99 -5.20
N LEU A 5 10.84 -5.23 -4.28
CA LEU A 5 11.17 -5.24 -2.87
C LEU A 5 11.72 -6.60 -2.47
N ASN A 6 12.66 -6.57 -1.52
CA ASN A 6 13.41 -7.77 -1.17
C ASN A 6 12.81 -8.58 -0.05
N SER A 7 11.82 -8.04 0.66
CA SER A 7 11.27 -8.75 1.79
C SER A 7 9.86 -8.26 2.04
N PHE A 8 9.13 -9.02 2.83
CA PHE A 8 7.79 -8.62 3.23
C PHE A 8 7.82 -7.37 4.09
N GLU A 9 8.85 -7.23 4.92
CA GLU A 9 9.00 -6.04 5.74
C GLU A 9 9.18 -4.80 4.88
N GLU A 10 9.93 -4.92 3.80
CA GLU A 10 10.09 -3.81 2.87
C GLU A 10 8.75 -3.44 2.24
N ALA A 11 7.96 -4.44 1.90
CA ALA A 11 6.63 -4.20 1.34
C ALA A 11 5.74 -3.47 2.34
N LEU A 12 5.82 -3.85 3.61
CA LEU A 12 5.03 -3.20 4.64
C LEU A 12 5.45 -1.74 4.83
N LYS A 13 6.76 -1.48 4.79
CA LYS A 13 7.25 -0.11 4.89
C LYS A 13 6.74 0.72 3.73
N HIS A 14 6.82 0.17 2.54
CA HIS A 14 6.33 0.88 1.36
C HIS A 14 4.83 1.15 1.47
N PHE A 15 4.09 0.17 1.95
CA PHE A 15 2.65 0.33 2.15
C PHE A 15 2.37 1.49 3.11
N GLY A 16 3.10 1.54 4.22
CA GLY A 16 2.94 2.62 5.19
C GLY A 16 3.19 3.98 4.58
N THR A 17 4.26 4.10 3.78
CA THR A 17 4.59 5.34 3.10
C THR A 17 3.47 5.75 2.15
N ARG A 18 2.96 4.79 1.39
CA ARG A 18 1.88 5.08 0.45
C ARG A 18 0.60 5.50 1.17
N VAL A 19 0.29 4.83 2.28
CA VAL A 19 -0.89 5.18 3.05
C VAL A 19 -0.77 6.60 3.60
N GLU A 20 0.40 6.97 4.10
CA GLU A 20 0.62 8.33 4.59
C GLU A 20 0.41 9.35 3.48
N PHE A 21 0.90 9.04 2.30
CA PHE A 21 0.73 9.92 1.16
C PHE A 21 -0.75 10.08 0.80
N ILE A 22 -1.48 8.99 0.80
CA ILE A 22 -2.91 9.00 0.48
C ILE A 22 -3.67 9.81 1.54
N ILE A 23 -3.32 9.64 2.79
CA ILE A 23 -3.93 10.39 3.88
C ILE A 23 -3.71 11.90 3.68
N ALA A 24 -2.48 12.27 3.33
CA ALA A 24 -2.16 13.67 3.11
C ALA A 24 -2.99 14.26 1.98
N MET A 25 -3.17 13.50 0.91
CA MET A 25 -3.97 13.96 -0.21
C MET A 25 -5.44 14.13 0.17
N GLU A 26 -5.97 13.21 0.96
CA GLU A 26 -7.35 13.29 1.39
C GLU A 26 -7.55 14.47 2.33
N MET A 27 -6.62 14.66 3.26
CA MET A 27 -6.73 15.77 4.21
C MET A 27 -6.58 17.13 3.54
N SER A 28 -5.82 17.19 2.45
CA SER A 28 -5.70 18.43 1.67
C SER A 28 -6.80 18.57 0.64
N ARG A 29 -7.76 17.67 0.63
CA ARG A 29 -8.94 17.67 -0.23
C ARG A 29 -8.62 17.55 -1.70
N ARG A 30 -7.53 16.85 -2.00
CA ARG A 30 -7.18 16.56 -3.39
C ARG A 30 -7.90 15.33 -3.89
N ILE A 31 -8.28 14.46 -2.98
CA ILE A 31 -9.07 13.27 -3.30
C ILE A 31 -10.19 13.15 -2.27
N THR A 32 -11.22 12.43 -2.65
CA THR A 32 -12.37 12.23 -1.76
C THR A 32 -12.10 11.09 -0.77
N PRO A 33 -12.87 11.01 0.32
CA PRO A 33 -12.74 9.86 1.23
C PRO A 33 -12.92 8.53 0.50
N GLU A 34 -13.83 8.49 -0.47
CA GLU A 34 -14.05 7.25 -1.22
C GLU A 34 -12.84 6.89 -2.05
N GLU A 35 -12.23 7.88 -2.69
CA GLU A 35 -11.03 7.64 -3.47
C GLU A 35 -9.88 7.19 -2.59
N SER A 36 -9.72 7.80 -1.42
CA SER A 36 -8.64 7.41 -0.51
C SER A 36 -8.83 5.97 -0.05
N TYR A 37 -10.05 5.59 0.26
CA TYR A 37 -10.35 4.22 0.67
C TYR A 37 -9.97 3.24 -0.43
N GLN A 38 -10.36 3.56 -1.67
CA GLN A 38 -10.07 2.68 -2.79
C GLN A 38 -8.57 2.57 -3.04
N MET A 39 -7.85 3.68 -2.93
CA MET A 39 -6.41 3.66 -3.13
C MET A 39 -5.70 2.82 -2.08
N ILE A 40 -6.16 2.89 -0.83
CA ILE A 40 -5.57 2.08 0.23
C ILE A 40 -5.87 0.60 -0.01
N LYS A 41 -7.08 0.28 -0.46
CA LYS A 41 -7.41 -1.10 -0.80
C LYS A 41 -6.51 -1.64 -1.90
N ASP A 42 -6.23 -0.81 -2.90
CA ASP A 42 -5.37 -1.23 -4.01
C ASP A 42 -3.95 -1.48 -3.52
N GLU A 43 -3.45 -0.64 -2.63
CA GLU A 43 -2.11 -0.85 -2.05
C GLU A 43 -2.08 -2.14 -1.24
N LEU A 44 -3.15 -2.42 -0.52
CA LEU A 44 -3.22 -3.65 0.27
C LEU A 44 -3.22 -4.88 -0.62
N LYS A 45 -3.85 -4.81 -1.79
CA LYS A 45 -3.80 -5.92 -2.74
C LYS A 45 -2.37 -6.23 -3.16
N ASP A 46 -1.56 -5.18 -3.35
CA ASP A 46 -0.18 -5.36 -3.75
C ASP A 46 0.64 -5.99 -2.63
N VAL A 47 0.40 -5.57 -1.39
CA VAL A 47 1.05 -6.18 -0.23
C VAL A 47 0.68 -7.67 -0.14
N LYS A 48 -0.56 -7.96 -0.44
CA LYS A 48 -1.05 -9.34 -0.41
C LYS A 48 -0.29 -10.21 -1.41
N LYS A 49 0.00 -9.67 -2.60
CA LYS A 49 0.76 -10.41 -3.59
C LYS A 49 2.18 -10.69 -3.11
N VAL A 50 2.81 -9.71 -2.49
CA VAL A 50 4.15 -9.90 -1.94
C VAL A 50 4.12 -10.93 -0.84
N ARG A 51 3.12 -10.88 0.02
CA ARG A 51 2.99 -11.85 1.10
C ARG A 51 2.96 -13.27 0.56
N LYS A 52 2.28 -13.49 -0.55
CA LYS A 52 2.23 -14.81 -1.15
C LYS A 52 3.58 -15.30 -1.60
N GLN A 53 4.44 -14.41 -2.07
CA GLN A 53 5.77 -14.78 -2.51
C GLN A 53 6.66 -15.23 -1.37
N TYR A 54 6.42 -14.71 -0.18
CA TYR A 54 7.26 -15.01 0.98
C TYR A 54 6.59 -15.96 1.95
N LYS A 55 5.43 -16.47 1.57
CA LYS A 55 4.71 -17.37 2.46
C LYS A 55 5.35 -18.74 2.43
N GLU A 56 5.53 -19.30 3.59
CA GLU A 56 6.03 -20.66 3.73
C GLU A 56 4.91 -21.65 3.55
N ASP A 57 5.21 -22.72 2.90
CA ASP A 57 4.20 -23.78 2.77
C ASP A 57 4.65 -25.07 3.34
#